data_9310a2a2abfddaec558713e0a3f41ac0
#
_entry.id   9310a2a2abfddaec558713e0a3f41ac0
#
_cell.length_a   1.000
_cell.length_b   1.000
_cell.length_c   1.000
_cell.angle_alpha   90.00
_cell.angle_beta   90.00
_cell.angle_gamma   90.00
#
_symmetry.space_group_name_H-M   'P 1'
#
loop_
_entity.id
_entity.type
_entity.pdbx_description
1 polymer ?
#
loop_
_entity_poly.entity_id
_entity_poly.type
_entity_poly.pdbx_seq_one_letter_code
_entity_poly.pdbx_strand_id
1 'polypeptide(L)'
;LAALDVNLVTKPNTGVAGELLEAAMFALTVKFMTPIAARKNAVARKWVRSPEEEQAADKAAETLASKAIAKPKVSMALQWVVPGFTVMFAFFLINVMARSFMIERDQGTLRRLLLAPVRTLPLLLGKTIPFYLTSVLQCALLFFCGRILFGMPWGSQPAYLIPVVLCTSASAAGLGLLLSTMVRTDQQISSYGTTLILVLSALSGSFLPRELFPKMMKSVSLFTPHAWALRAFDEVLNQPHIDARIVASSCGVLLGFSTVCFAAGWWRFRIAG
;
A
#
# COMPACT_ATOMS: atom_id res chain seq x y z
N LEU A 1 13.90 0.13 -47.25
CA LEU A 1 13.03 -0.58 -46.27
C LEU A 1 12.94 0.28 -45.03
N ALA A 2 11.79 0.98 -44.91
CA ALA A 2 11.52 1.96 -43.90
C ALA A 2 11.70 1.35 -42.49
N ALA A 3 12.59 1.93 -41.72
CA ALA A 3 12.59 1.82 -40.26
C ALA A 3 11.19 2.24 -39.80
N LEU A 4 10.51 1.37 -39.05
CA LEU A 4 9.34 1.76 -38.32
C LEU A 4 9.83 2.75 -37.23
N ASP A 5 9.83 4.01 -37.58
CA ASP A 5 10.01 5.13 -36.67
C ASP A 5 8.73 5.20 -35.85
N VAL A 6 8.67 4.41 -34.76
CA VAL A 6 7.62 4.54 -33.75
C VAL A 6 8.00 5.76 -32.94
N ASN A 7 7.73 6.93 -33.47
CA ASN A 7 7.75 8.17 -32.74
C ASN A 7 6.60 8.13 -31.72
N LEU A 8 6.89 7.60 -30.53
CA LEU A 8 6.04 7.80 -29.37
C LEU A 8 6.09 9.28 -29.02
N VAL A 9 5.13 10.04 -29.57
CA VAL A 9 4.89 11.43 -29.18
C VAL A 9 4.37 11.40 -27.75
N THR A 10 5.29 11.26 -26.79
CA THR A 10 4.98 11.47 -25.39
C THR A 10 4.81 12.96 -25.17
N LYS A 11 3.59 13.40 -24.87
CA LYS A 11 3.37 14.73 -24.31
C LYS A 11 4.23 14.88 -23.06
N PRO A 12 4.97 15.99 -22.86
CA PRO A 12 5.94 16.15 -21.79
C PRO A 12 5.33 16.28 -20.38
N ASN A 13 4.10 15.82 -20.16
CA ASN A 13 3.40 15.96 -18.89
C ASN A 13 2.45 14.77 -18.56
N THR A 14 2.79 13.56 -18.99
CA THR A 14 2.07 12.38 -18.56
C THR A 14 2.66 11.90 -17.24
N GLY A 15 1.90 12.09 -16.15
CA GLY A 15 2.27 11.63 -14.82
C GLY A 15 2.51 10.11 -14.75
N VAL A 16 2.73 9.60 -13.53
CA VAL A 16 3.05 8.20 -13.20
C VAL A 16 2.26 7.15 -14.01
N ALA A 17 1.01 7.43 -14.38
CA ALA A 17 0.20 6.58 -15.25
C ALA A 17 0.77 6.46 -16.68
N GLY A 18 1.35 7.52 -17.22
CA GLY A 18 2.01 7.51 -18.52
C GLY A 18 3.32 6.71 -18.47
N GLU A 19 4.10 6.86 -17.42
CA GLU A 19 5.35 6.09 -17.24
C GLU A 19 5.07 4.59 -17.05
N LEU A 20 4.00 4.23 -16.34
CA LEU A 20 3.57 2.84 -16.17
C LEU A 20 3.05 2.23 -17.48
N LEU A 21 2.30 3.00 -18.26
CA LEU A 21 1.83 2.57 -19.57
C LEU A 21 3.01 2.40 -20.55
N GLU A 22 3.96 3.32 -20.53
CA GLU A 22 5.18 3.28 -21.35
C GLU A 22 6.06 2.08 -20.95
N ALA A 23 6.26 1.82 -19.66
CA ALA A 23 6.98 0.65 -19.16
C ALA A 23 6.28 -0.66 -19.51
N ALA A 24 4.95 -0.73 -19.42
CA ALA A 24 4.16 -1.90 -19.82
C ALA A 24 4.20 -2.12 -21.33
N MET A 25 4.05 -1.07 -22.13
CA MET A 25 4.18 -1.12 -23.59
C MET A 25 5.58 -1.53 -24.02
N PHE A 26 6.62 -0.99 -23.36
CA PHE A 26 8.01 -1.37 -23.62
C PHE A 26 8.27 -2.84 -23.28
N ALA A 27 7.79 -3.32 -22.12
CA ALA A 27 7.93 -4.73 -21.74
C ALA A 27 7.20 -5.68 -22.70
N LEU A 28 6.03 -5.31 -23.18
CA LEU A 28 5.28 -6.05 -24.20
C LEU A 28 6.03 -6.03 -25.54
N THR A 29 6.53 -4.88 -25.96
CA THR A 29 7.29 -4.73 -27.20
C THR A 29 8.56 -5.58 -27.17
N VAL A 30 9.31 -5.55 -26.08
CA VAL A 30 10.50 -6.40 -25.88
C VAL A 30 10.13 -7.88 -25.89
N LYS A 31 9.07 -8.28 -25.19
CA LYS A 31 8.64 -9.70 -25.11
C LYS A 31 8.20 -10.28 -26.45
N PHE A 32 7.54 -9.47 -27.29
CA PHE A 32 7.02 -9.95 -28.59
C PHE A 32 7.98 -9.68 -29.75
N MET A 33 8.78 -8.62 -29.68
CA MET A 33 9.68 -8.24 -30.80
C MET A 33 11.05 -8.92 -30.71
N THR A 34 11.55 -9.31 -29.53
CA THR A 34 12.85 -10.01 -29.39
C THR A 34 12.90 -11.33 -30.15
N PRO A 35 11.91 -12.23 -30.09
CA PRO A 35 11.97 -13.46 -30.88
C PRO A 35 11.83 -13.21 -32.39
N ILE A 36 11.11 -12.15 -32.79
CA ILE A 36 10.95 -11.75 -34.22
C ILE A 36 12.23 -11.11 -34.74
N ALA A 37 12.88 -10.25 -33.92
CA ALA A 37 14.16 -9.64 -34.26
C ALA A 37 15.29 -10.69 -34.32
N ALA A 38 15.31 -11.66 -33.39
CA ALA A 38 16.26 -12.76 -33.43
C ALA A 38 16.10 -13.63 -34.67
N ARG A 39 14.87 -13.87 -35.13
CA ARG A 39 14.57 -14.60 -36.37
C ARG A 39 14.96 -13.82 -37.64
N LYS A 40 14.72 -12.49 -37.67
CA LYS A 40 15.14 -11.59 -38.73
C LYS A 40 16.66 -11.44 -38.81
N ASN A 41 17.34 -11.35 -37.65
CA ASN A 41 18.79 -11.27 -37.58
C ASN A 41 19.46 -12.58 -38.05
N ALA A 42 18.86 -13.76 -37.77
CA ALA A 42 19.33 -15.03 -38.28
C ALA A 42 19.27 -15.10 -39.85
N VAL A 43 18.28 -14.43 -40.44
CA VAL A 43 18.19 -14.31 -41.91
C VAL A 43 19.09 -13.20 -42.44
N ALA A 44 19.27 -12.09 -41.72
CA ALA A 44 20.13 -10.96 -42.06
C ALA A 44 21.63 -11.32 -41.96
N ARG A 45 22.04 -12.20 -41.02
CA ARG A 45 23.42 -12.72 -40.92
C ARG A 45 23.95 -13.35 -42.20
N LYS A 46 23.08 -13.77 -43.07
CA LYS A 46 23.44 -14.33 -44.42
C LYS A 46 23.88 -13.26 -45.43
N TRP A 47 23.73 -11.95 -45.10
CA TRP A 47 23.95 -10.81 -45.98
C TRP A 47 24.93 -9.75 -45.43
N VAL A 48 25.51 -9.97 -44.22
CA VAL A 48 26.47 -9.02 -43.62
C VAL A 48 27.84 -9.18 -44.27
N ARG A 49 28.40 -8.07 -44.70
CA ARG A 49 29.57 -8.00 -45.60
C ARG A 49 30.90 -7.75 -44.92
N SER A 50 30.96 -7.37 -43.66
CA SER A 50 32.24 -7.13 -42.98
C SER A 50 32.26 -7.56 -41.50
N PRO A 51 33.43 -8.03 -40.99
CA PRO A 51 33.60 -8.43 -39.60
C PRO A 51 33.42 -7.27 -38.60
N GLU A 52 33.64 -6.03 -39.05
CA GLU A 52 33.47 -4.81 -38.21
C GLU A 52 32.01 -4.47 -37.94
N GLU A 53 31.13 -4.70 -38.95
CA GLU A 53 29.69 -4.48 -38.80
C GLU A 53 29.06 -5.53 -37.90
N GLU A 54 29.60 -6.73 -37.88
CA GLU A 54 29.14 -7.83 -37.00
C GLU A 54 29.50 -7.54 -35.54
N GLN A 55 30.72 -7.03 -35.26
CA GLN A 55 31.14 -6.62 -33.93
C GLN A 55 30.39 -5.39 -33.43
N ALA A 56 30.08 -4.44 -34.30
CA ALA A 56 29.29 -3.27 -33.96
C ALA A 56 27.83 -3.65 -33.63
N ALA A 57 27.25 -4.60 -34.40
CA ALA A 57 25.91 -5.10 -34.16
C ALA A 57 25.82 -5.93 -32.83
N ASP A 58 26.83 -6.75 -32.55
CA ASP A 58 26.89 -7.53 -31.29
C ASP A 58 27.09 -6.60 -30.08
N LYS A 59 27.96 -5.59 -30.17
CA LYS A 59 28.09 -4.57 -29.09
C LYS A 59 26.80 -3.77 -28.91
N ALA A 60 26.11 -3.40 -29.97
CA ALA A 60 24.82 -2.73 -29.91
C ALA A 60 23.75 -3.63 -29.26
N ALA A 61 23.74 -4.91 -29.63
CA ALA A 61 22.83 -5.92 -29.06
C ALA A 61 23.11 -6.17 -27.58
N GLU A 62 24.38 -6.27 -27.17
CA GLU A 62 24.78 -6.37 -25.75
C GLU A 62 24.41 -5.10 -24.94
N THR A 63 24.61 -3.93 -25.54
CA THR A 63 24.24 -2.65 -24.89
C THR A 63 22.72 -2.51 -24.74
N LEU A 64 21.96 -2.95 -25.74
CA LEU A 64 20.50 -2.98 -25.68
C LEU A 64 20.00 -4.08 -24.72
N ALA A 65 20.64 -5.24 -24.69
CA ALA A 65 20.34 -6.30 -23.75
C ALA A 65 20.66 -5.88 -22.30
N SER A 66 21.80 -5.21 -22.06
CA SER A 66 22.17 -4.69 -20.74
C SER A 66 21.23 -3.57 -20.29
N LYS A 67 20.78 -2.70 -21.19
CA LYS A 67 19.74 -1.69 -20.91
C LYS A 67 18.36 -2.31 -20.68
N ALA A 68 18.02 -3.39 -21.36
CA ALA A 68 16.76 -4.13 -21.18
C ALA A 68 16.78 -5.00 -19.90
N ILE A 69 17.96 -5.45 -19.47
CA ILE A 69 18.19 -6.18 -18.21
C ILE A 69 18.39 -5.20 -17.04
N ALA A 70 18.71 -3.92 -17.28
CA ALA A 70 18.63 -2.90 -16.27
C ALA A 70 17.20 -2.92 -15.71
N LYS A 71 17.06 -3.48 -14.50
CA LYS A 71 15.78 -3.70 -13.78
C LYS A 71 14.85 -2.51 -14.02
N PRO A 72 13.65 -2.73 -14.57
CA PRO A 72 12.75 -1.63 -14.85
C PRO A 72 12.49 -0.87 -13.53
N LYS A 73 12.26 0.44 -13.62
CA LYS A 73 11.85 1.32 -12.50
C LYS A 73 10.56 0.86 -11.78
N VAL A 74 10.11 -0.37 -12.00
CA VAL A 74 9.03 -1.07 -11.29
C VAL A 74 9.24 -0.99 -9.77
N SER A 75 10.49 -0.95 -9.29
CA SER A 75 10.77 -0.80 -7.86
C SER A 75 10.22 0.50 -7.25
N MET A 76 10.24 1.60 -8.01
CA MET A 76 9.80 2.92 -7.52
C MET A 76 8.28 3.01 -7.36
N ALA A 77 7.52 2.45 -8.32
CA ALA A 77 6.07 2.36 -8.21
C ALA A 77 5.65 1.43 -7.05
N LEU A 78 6.36 0.32 -6.86
CA LEU A 78 6.07 -0.65 -5.79
C LEU A 78 6.36 -0.09 -4.39
N GLN A 79 7.39 0.75 -4.25
CA GLN A 79 7.70 1.42 -2.99
C GLN A 79 6.58 2.34 -2.50
N TRP A 80 5.71 2.76 -3.40
CA TRP A 80 4.54 3.55 -3.07
C TRP A 80 3.26 2.71 -3.05
N VAL A 81 3.05 1.82 -4.03
CA VAL A 81 1.83 1.00 -4.16
C VAL A 81 1.70 0.03 -2.97
N VAL A 82 2.78 -0.67 -2.59
CA VAL A 82 2.72 -1.65 -1.51
C VAL A 82 2.33 -1.01 -0.17
N PRO A 83 2.98 0.07 0.30
CA PRO A 83 2.54 0.73 1.53
C PRO A 83 1.13 1.30 1.43
N GLY A 84 0.75 1.90 0.28
CA GLY A 84 -0.57 2.47 0.06
C GLY A 84 -1.69 1.44 0.25
N PHE A 85 -1.56 0.31 -0.41
CA PHE A 85 -2.52 -0.80 -0.28
C PHE A 85 -2.42 -1.48 1.08
N THR A 86 -1.22 -1.61 1.68
CA THR A 86 -1.06 -2.18 3.01
C THR A 86 -1.83 -1.38 4.06
N VAL A 87 -1.70 -0.06 4.05
CA VAL A 87 -2.45 0.82 4.95
C VAL A 87 -3.96 0.69 4.70
N MET A 88 -4.39 0.78 3.45
CA MET A 88 -5.81 0.62 3.10
C MET A 88 -6.36 -0.72 3.61
N PHE A 89 -5.68 -1.83 3.34
CA PHE A 89 -6.16 -3.16 3.76
C PHE A 89 -6.10 -3.36 5.27
N ALA A 90 -5.12 -2.77 5.97
CA ALA A 90 -5.09 -2.80 7.44
C ALA A 90 -6.38 -2.19 8.03
N PHE A 91 -6.85 -1.09 7.43
CA PHE A 91 -8.09 -0.46 7.84
C PHE A 91 -9.35 -1.21 7.37
N PHE A 92 -9.31 -2.03 6.32
CA PHE A 92 -10.45 -2.87 5.94
C PHE A 92 -10.85 -3.90 7.00
N LEU A 93 -9.94 -4.27 7.91
CA LEU A 93 -10.24 -5.09 9.08
C LEU A 93 -11.28 -4.47 10.02
N ILE A 94 -11.51 -3.17 9.94
CA ILE A 94 -12.58 -2.45 10.64
C ILE A 94 -13.95 -3.10 10.34
N ASN A 95 -14.21 -3.45 9.08
CA ASN A 95 -15.47 -4.09 8.68
C ASN A 95 -15.62 -5.49 9.30
N VAL A 96 -14.53 -6.25 9.33
CA VAL A 96 -14.51 -7.60 9.94
C VAL A 96 -14.78 -7.51 11.43
N MET A 97 -14.13 -6.57 12.11
CA MET A 97 -14.32 -6.32 13.54
C MET A 97 -15.77 -5.89 13.85
N ALA A 98 -16.30 -4.92 13.09
CA ALA A 98 -17.67 -4.44 13.28
C ALA A 98 -18.70 -5.55 13.08
N ARG A 99 -18.48 -6.42 12.08
CA ARG A 99 -19.34 -7.58 11.82
C ARG A 99 -19.28 -8.60 12.94
N SER A 100 -18.10 -8.86 13.52
CA SER A 100 -17.95 -9.75 14.68
C SER A 100 -18.77 -9.25 15.88
N PHE A 101 -18.71 -7.95 16.17
CA PHE A 101 -19.52 -7.34 17.24
C PHE A 101 -21.03 -7.44 16.96
N MET A 102 -21.43 -7.26 15.71
CA MET A 102 -22.84 -7.37 15.29
C MET A 102 -23.37 -8.79 15.49
N ILE A 103 -22.64 -9.80 15.02
CA ILE A 103 -23.04 -11.22 15.17
C ILE A 103 -23.24 -11.57 16.65
N GLU A 104 -22.33 -11.16 17.53
CA GLU A 104 -22.48 -11.44 18.96
C GLU A 104 -23.65 -10.69 19.60
N ARG A 105 -23.99 -9.51 19.09
CA ARG A 105 -25.19 -8.78 19.51
C ARG A 105 -26.46 -9.52 19.11
N ASP A 106 -26.53 -9.99 17.86
CA ASP A 106 -27.69 -10.68 17.32
C ASP A 106 -27.91 -12.04 17.99
N GLN A 107 -26.83 -12.73 18.34
CA GLN A 107 -26.85 -13.98 19.10
C GLN A 107 -27.15 -13.79 20.60
N GLY A 108 -27.19 -12.55 21.09
CA GLY A 108 -27.41 -12.25 22.51
C GLY A 108 -26.22 -12.58 23.41
N THR A 109 -25.11 -13.07 22.86
CA THR A 109 -23.88 -13.39 23.62
C THR A 109 -23.27 -12.15 24.24
N LEU A 110 -23.29 -11.04 23.54
CA LEU A 110 -22.82 -9.76 24.06
C LEU A 110 -23.61 -9.31 25.30
N ARG A 111 -24.93 -9.49 25.29
CA ARG A 111 -25.81 -9.16 26.44
C ARG A 111 -25.49 -10.05 27.65
N ARG A 112 -25.24 -11.33 27.44
CA ARG A 112 -24.85 -12.25 28.52
C ARG A 112 -23.51 -11.87 29.13
N LEU A 113 -22.53 -11.46 28.32
CA LEU A 113 -21.24 -10.98 28.78
C LEU A 113 -21.33 -9.69 29.60
N LEU A 114 -22.26 -8.78 29.25
CA LEU A 114 -22.51 -7.55 29.98
C LEU A 114 -23.21 -7.78 31.35
N LEU A 115 -23.96 -8.85 31.48
CA LEU A 115 -24.60 -9.26 32.74
C LEU A 115 -23.65 -10.03 33.68
N ALA A 116 -22.52 -10.52 33.16
CA ALA A 116 -21.49 -11.16 33.97
C ALA A 116 -20.71 -10.10 34.79
N PRO A 117 -20.15 -10.46 35.94
CA PRO A 117 -19.37 -9.53 36.76
C PRO A 117 -17.99 -9.23 36.16
N VAL A 118 -17.94 -8.89 34.88
CA VAL A 118 -16.71 -8.59 34.16
C VAL A 118 -16.66 -7.10 33.83
N ARG A 119 -15.51 -6.47 34.03
CA ARG A 119 -15.32 -5.06 33.69
C ARG A 119 -15.34 -4.90 32.16
N THR A 120 -15.98 -3.85 31.68
CA THR A 120 -16.15 -3.57 30.22
C THR A 120 -14.82 -3.39 29.49
N LEU A 121 -13.82 -2.79 30.12
CA LEU A 121 -12.52 -2.51 29.49
C LEU A 121 -11.75 -3.80 29.14
N PRO A 122 -11.53 -4.77 30.06
CA PRO A 122 -10.91 -6.04 29.68
C PRO A 122 -11.67 -6.80 28.61
N LEU A 123 -13.01 -6.72 28.61
CA LEU A 123 -13.84 -7.33 27.57
C LEU A 123 -13.54 -6.75 26.20
N LEU A 124 -13.52 -5.43 26.07
CA LEU A 124 -13.24 -4.76 24.78
C LEU A 124 -11.80 -4.97 24.35
N LEU A 125 -10.83 -4.95 25.28
CA LEU A 125 -9.44 -5.27 24.95
C LEU A 125 -9.31 -6.70 24.42
N GLY A 126 -9.91 -7.68 25.10
CA GLY A 126 -9.91 -9.07 24.67
C GLY A 126 -10.48 -9.26 23.27
N LYS A 127 -11.50 -8.47 22.89
CA LYS A 127 -12.08 -8.49 21.56
C LYS A 127 -11.23 -7.75 20.52
N THR A 128 -10.57 -6.68 20.90
CA THR A 128 -9.78 -5.85 19.97
C THR A 128 -8.43 -6.49 19.64
N ILE A 129 -7.81 -7.18 20.59
CA ILE A 129 -6.49 -7.81 20.44
C ILE A 129 -6.41 -8.76 19.25
N PRO A 130 -7.34 -9.68 19.00
CA PRO A 130 -7.28 -10.57 17.82
C PRO A 130 -7.25 -9.80 16.50
N PHE A 131 -8.05 -8.74 16.35
CA PHE A 131 -8.07 -7.91 15.15
C PHE A 131 -6.80 -7.10 14.99
N TYR A 132 -6.23 -6.59 16.09
CA TYR A 132 -4.93 -5.93 16.10
C TYR A 132 -3.83 -6.89 15.61
N LEU A 133 -3.76 -8.10 16.15
CA LEU A 133 -2.77 -9.11 15.75
C LEU A 133 -2.95 -9.53 14.29
N THR A 134 -4.20 -9.69 13.85
CA THR A 134 -4.51 -9.99 12.44
C THR A 134 -4.04 -8.86 11.53
N SER A 135 -4.24 -7.58 11.92
CA SER A 135 -3.76 -6.42 11.17
C SER A 135 -2.23 -6.40 11.08
N VAL A 136 -1.54 -6.66 12.20
CA VAL A 136 -0.06 -6.75 12.22
C VAL A 136 0.42 -7.85 11.28
N LEU A 137 -0.16 -9.04 11.38
CA LEU A 137 0.19 -10.18 10.53
C LEU A 137 -0.06 -9.88 9.05
N GLN A 138 -1.20 -9.27 8.73
CA GLN A 138 -1.56 -8.89 7.36
C GLN A 138 -0.58 -7.86 6.79
N CYS A 139 -0.24 -6.81 7.54
CA CYS A 139 0.76 -5.83 7.11
C CYS A 139 2.13 -6.48 6.89
N ALA A 140 2.58 -7.31 7.83
CA ALA A 140 3.83 -8.03 7.71
C ALA A 140 3.85 -8.93 6.46
N LEU A 141 2.75 -9.66 6.22
CA LEU A 141 2.61 -10.53 5.04
C LEU A 141 2.68 -9.72 3.74
N LEU A 142 1.99 -8.59 3.65
CA LEU A 142 1.98 -7.75 2.45
C LEU A 142 3.37 -7.16 2.16
N PHE A 143 4.10 -6.69 3.17
CA PHE A 143 5.49 -6.24 3.00
C PHE A 143 6.42 -7.39 2.61
N PHE A 144 6.24 -8.57 3.21
CA PHE A 144 7.03 -9.75 2.89
C PHE A 144 6.78 -10.24 1.45
N CYS A 145 5.53 -10.27 1.02
CA CYS A 145 5.16 -10.56 -0.36
C CYS A 145 5.73 -9.50 -1.31
N GLY A 146 5.65 -8.21 -0.96
CA GLY A 146 6.26 -7.11 -1.71
C GLY A 146 7.77 -7.34 -1.93
N ARG A 147 8.46 -7.83 -0.90
CA ARG A 147 9.89 -8.14 -0.96
C ARG A 147 10.20 -9.35 -1.84
N ILE A 148 9.50 -10.47 -1.62
CA ILE A 148 9.82 -11.75 -2.28
C ILE A 148 9.33 -11.77 -3.72
N LEU A 149 8.06 -11.37 -3.96
CA LEU A 149 7.46 -11.50 -5.29
C LEU A 149 7.91 -10.38 -6.23
N PHE A 150 8.10 -9.19 -5.70
CA PHE A 150 8.37 -8.00 -6.50
C PHE A 150 9.78 -7.42 -6.30
N GLY A 151 10.58 -7.97 -5.37
CA GLY A 151 11.93 -7.48 -5.09
C GLY A 151 11.97 -6.07 -4.51
N MET A 152 10.88 -5.63 -3.84
CA MET A 152 10.78 -4.29 -3.26
C MET A 152 11.87 -4.09 -2.19
N PRO A 153 12.68 -3.04 -2.25
CA PRO A 153 13.65 -2.74 -1.20
C PRO A 153 12.93 -2.25 0.07
N TRP A 154 13.43 -2.68 1.24
CA TRP A 154 12.89 -2.26 2.55
C TRP A 154 13.61 -1.07 3.15
N GLY A 155 14.28 -0.25 2.31
CA GLY A 155 15.05 0.91 2.77
C GLY A 155 16.38 0.51 3.41
N SER A 156 17.04 1.49 4.04
CA SER A 156 18.36 1.33 4.66
C SER A 156 18.31 0.62 6.02
N GLN A 157 17.20 0.79 6.77
CA GLN A 157 17.02 0.27 8.13
C GLN A 157 15.62 -0.34 8.30
N PRO A 158 15.40 -1.59 7.86
CA PRO A 158 14.09 -2.23 7.86
C PRO A 158 13.48 -2.44 9.27
N ALA A 159 14.28 -2.35 10.32
CA ALA A 159 13.80 -2.46 11.70
C ALA A 159 12.76 -1.39 12.06
N TYR A 160 12.82 -0.20 11.42
CA TYR A 160 11.82 0.85 11.63
C TYR A 160 10.44 0.53 11.04
N LEU A 161 10.32 -0.48 10.17
CA LEU A 161 9.00 -0.96 9.71
C LEU A 161 8.18 -1.55 10.85
N ILE A 162 8.83 -2.18 11.84
CA ILE A 162 8.14 -2.83 12.97
C ILE A 162 7.28 -1.83 13.75
N PRO A 163 7.83 -0.74 14.32
CA PRO A 163 7.01 0.22 15.06
C PRO A 163 5.93 0.87 14.18
N VAL A 164 6.20 1.14 12.90
CA VAL A 164 5.21 1.73 11.99
C VAL A 164 4.04 0.77 11.76
N VAL A 165 4.29 -0.51 11.52
CA VAL A 165 3.24 -1.53 11.37
C VAL A 165 2.42 -1.66 12.65
N LEU A 166 3.06 -1.71 13.82
CA LEU A 166 2.37 -1.81 15.10
C LEU A 166 1.46 -0.61 15.37
N CYS A 167 1.95 0.61 15.15
CA CYS A 167 1.17 1.83 15.35
C CYS A 167 0.02 1.98 14.33
N THR A 168 0.25 1.61 13.07
CA THR A 168 -0.78 1.60 12.03
C THR A 168 -1.90 0.62 12.38
N SER A 169 -1.54 -0.60 12.77
CA SER A 169 -2.50 -1.63 13.19
C SER A 169 -3.28 -1.23 14.43
N ALA A 170 -2.62 -0.57 15.41
CA ALA A 170 -3.29 -0.04 16.59
C ALA A 170 -4.33 1.02 16.22
N SER A 171 -3.99 1.92 15.30
CA SER A 171 -4.90 2.94 14.79
C SER A 171 -6.12 2.34 14.08
N ALA A 172 -5.91 1.31 13.25
CA ALA A 172 -6.98 0.58 12.57
C ALA A 172 -7.90 -0.14 13.59
N ALA A 173 -7.32 -0.82 14.58
CA ALA A 173 -8.08 -1.51 15.61
C ALA A 173 -8.91 -0.54 16.47
N GLY A 174 -8.34 0.62 16.86
CA GLY A 174 -9.05 1.65 17.61
C GLY A 174 -10.26 2.21 16.83
N LEU A 175 -10.06 2.53 15.54
CA LEU A 175 -11.15 3.00 14.67
C LEU A 175 -12.19 1.89 14.45
N GLY A 176 -11.75 0.64 14.34
CA GLY A 176 -12.63 -0.53 14.23
C GLY A 176 -13.55 -0.69 15.43
N LEU A 177 -13.02 -0.53 16.64
CA LEU A 177 -13.83 -0.55 17.85
C LEU A 177 -14.86 0.58 17.86
N LEU A 178 -14.45 1.81 17.53
CA LEU A 178 -15.37 2.94 17.45
C LEU A 178 -16.51 2.67 16.46
N LEU A 179 -16.20 2.24 15.23
CA LEU A 179 -17.20 1.95 14.22
C LEU A 179 -18.13 0.82 14.67
N SER A 180 -17.61 -0.25 15.28
CA SER A 180 -18.41 -1.39 15.76
C SER A 180 -19.47 -0.99 16.79
N THR A 181 -19.24 0.10 17.53
CA THR A 181 -20.22 0.64 18.47
C THR A 181 -21.27 1.55 17.83
N MET A 182 -21.00 2.03 16.59
CA MET A 182 -21.88 2.96 15.88
C MET A 182 -22.88 2.25 14.96
N VAL A 183 -22.45 1.14 14.34
CA VAL A 183 -23.23 0.39 13.36
C VAL A 183 -24.15 -0.64 14.04
N ARG A 184 -25.30 -0.88 13.41
CA ARG A 184 -26.33 -1.79 13.92
C ARG A 184 -26.75 -2.86 12.93
N THR A 185 -26.47 -2.69 11.64
CA THR A 185 -26.86 -3.62 10.58
C THR A 185 -25.67 -3.93 9.68
N ASP A 186 -25.69 -5.10 9.04
CA ASP A 186 -24.65 -5.49 8.07
C ASP A 186 -24.54 -4.52 6.89
N GLN A 187 -25.68 -3.99 6.46
CA GLN A 187 -25.73 -2.94 5.44
C GLN A 187 -24.99 -1.66 5.86
N GLN A 188 -25.13 -1.24 7.12
CA GLN A 188 -24.41 -0.09 7.66
C GLN A 188 -22.91 -0.35 7.74
N ILE A 189 -22.48 -1.56 8.13
CA ILE A 189 -21.06 -1.94 8.15
C ILE A 189 -20.48 -1.85 6.76
N SER A 190 -21.14 -2.47 5.79
CA SER A 190 -20.67 -2.50 4.40
C SER A 190 -20.63 -1.10 3.77
N SER A 191 -21.67 -0.28 4.00
CA SER A 191 -21.73 1.08 3.47
C SER A 191 -20.78 2.03 4.19
N TYR A 192 -20.97 2.23 5.50
CA TYR A 192 -20.25 3.26 6.24
C TYR A 192 -18.77 2.90 6.44
N GLY A 193 -18.48 1.62 6.76
CA GLY A 193 -17.12 1.15 6.95
C GLY A 193 -16.32 1.23 5.67
N THR A 194 -16.83 0.68 4.58
CA THR A 194 -16.14 0.69 3.29
C THR A 194 -15.99 2.11 2.74
N THR A 195 -17.06 2.93 2.79
CA THR A 195 -16.99 4.32 2.34
C THR A 195 -15.98 5.13 3.15
N LEU A 196 -15.98 4.97 4.48
CA LEU A 196 -15.02 5.64 5.37
C LEU A 196 -13.59 5.29 4.99
N ILE A 197 -13.29 4.00 4.82
CA ILE A 197 -11.94 3.53 4.49
C ILE A 197 -11.52 4.06 3.11
N LEU A 198 -12.38 3.96 2.10
CA LEU A 198 -12.07 4.44 0.75
C LEU A 198 -11.83 5.95 0.71
N VAL A 199 -12.66 6.73 1.40
CA VAL A 199 -12.50 8.19 1.50
C VAL A 199 -11.20 8.54 2.22
N LEU A 200 -10.92 7.92 3.38
CA LEU A 200 -9.68 8.14 4.11
C LEU A 200 -8.45 7.74 3.28
N SER A 201 -8.51 6.62 2.55
CA SER A 201 -7.43 6.14 1.68
C SER A 201 -7.21 7.09 0.49
N ALA A 202 -8.29 7.58 -0.14
CA ALA A 202 -8.20 8.54 -1.24
C ALA A 202 -7.59 9.88 -0.78
N LEU A 203 -8.04 10.41 0.36
CA LEU A 203 -7.53 11.67 0.92
C LEU A 203 -6.08 11.55 1.42
N SER A 204 -5.64 10.37 1.84
CA SER A 204 -4.30 10.19 2.44
C SER A 204 -3.17 10.04 1.42
N GLY A 205 -3.49 9.65 0.19
CA GLY A 205 -2.49 9.32 -0.82
C GLY A 205 -2.22 7.83 -1.00
N SER A 206 -3.11 6.95 -0.52
CA SER A 206 -2.96 5.49 -0.73
C SER A 206 -3.10 5.10 -2.20
N PHE A 207 -3.93 5.82 -2.97
CA PHE A 207 -4.16 5.57 -4.40
C PHE A 207 -3.28 6.41 -5.32
N LEU A 208 -2.84 7.58 -4.86
CA LEU A 208 -2.02 8.52 -5.64
C LEU A 208 -0.91 9.08 -4.78
N PRO A 209 0.33 9.20 -5.30
CA PRO A 209 1.43 9.81 -4.56
C PRO A 209 1.06 11.19 -4.04
N ARG A 210 1.41 11.47 -2.78
CA ARG A 210 1.11 12.77 -2.14
C ARG A 210 1.77 13.95 -2.84
N GLU A 211 2.84 13.72 -3.60
CA GLU A 211 3.55 14.74 -4.39
C GLU A 211 2.64 15.38 -5.41
N LEU A 212 1.69 14.61 -5.97
CA LEU A 212 0.71 15.05 -6.97
C LEU A 212 -0.43 15.86 -6.36
N PHE A 213 -0.56 15.91 -5.03
CA PHE A 213 -1.66 16.62 -4.38
C PHE A 213 -1.44 18.14 -4.38
N PRO A 214 -2.50 18.94 -4.61
CA PRO A 214 -2.48 20.38 -4.34
C PRO A 214 -2.12 20.67 -2.88
N LYS A 215 -1.53 21.84 -2.61
CA LYS A 215 -1.11 22.23 -1.24
C LYS A 215 -2.23 22.09 -0.20
N MET A 216 -3.46 22.49 -0.57
CA MET A 216 -4.62 22.37 0.31
C MET A 216 -4.93 20.91 0.67
N MET A 217 -4.88 20.00 -0.30
CA MET A 217 -5.17 18.58 -0.09
C MET A 217 -4.08 17.90 0.74
N LYS A 218 -2.80 18.32 0.59
CA LYS A 218 -1.71 17.86 1.46
C LYS A 218 -1.96 18.17 2.94
N SER A 219 -2.51 19.34 3.24
CA SER A 219 -2.83 19.74 4.62
C SER A 219 -4.03 18.97 5.15
N VAL A 220 -5.09 18.82 4.35
CA VAL A 220 -6.30 18.07 4.72
C VAL A 220 -5.97 16.58 4.97
N SER A 221 -5.07 15.99 4.18
CA SER A 221 -4.68 14.59 4.35
C SER A 221 -4.12 14.29 5.74
N LEU A 222 -3.43 15.25 6.38
CA LEU A 222 -2.85 15.07 7.71
C LEU A 222 -3.87 14.90 8.85
N PHE A 223 -5.17 15.17 8.61
CA PHE A 223 -6.23 14.82 9.54
C PHE A 223 -6.56 13.33 9.53
N THR A 224 -6.06 12.58 8.56
CA THR A 224 -6.32 11.13 8.45
C THR A 224 -5.17 10.31 9.03
N PRO A 225 -5.45 9.22 9.76
CA PRO A 225 -4.41 8.33 10.27
C PRO A 225 -3.63 7.65 9.12
N HIS A 226 -4.30 7.40 8.00
CA HIS A 226 -3.67 6.81 6.80
C HIS A 226 -2.49 7.65 6.30
N ALA A 227 -2.62 8.98 6.29
CA ALA A 227 -1.55 9.86 5.81
C ALA A 227 -0.31 9.83 6.70
N TRP A 228 -0.48 9.68 8.02
CA TRP A 228 0.64 9.53 8.94
C TRP A 228 1.32 8.18 8.82
N ALA A 229 0.53 7.11 8.61
CA ALA A 229 1.08 5.79 8.31
C ALA A 229 1.90 5.80 7.02
N LEU A 230 1.35 6.38 5.92
CA LEU A 230 2.06 6.49 4.64
C LEU A 230 3.32 7.34 4.75
N ARG A 231 3.26 8.45 5.51
CA ARG A 231 4.45 9.29 5.76
C ARG A 231 5.56 8.52 6.48
N ALA A 232 5.20 7.70 7.47
CA ALA A 232 6.17 6.89 8.18
C ALA A 232 6.75 5.78 7.30
N PHE A 233 5.93 5.13 6.48
CA PHE A 233 6.40 4.12 5.52
C PHE A 233 7.30 4.74 4.43
N ASP A 234 6.93 5.91 3.91
CA ASP A 234 7.74 6.63 2.92
C ASP A 234 9.11 6.99 3.46
N GLU A 235 9.18 7.49 4.70
CA GLU A 235 10.44 7.79 5.37
C GLU A 235 11.34 6.57 5.51
N VAL A 236 10.77 5.41 5.88
CA VAL A 236 11.55 4.17 6.09
C VAL A 236 11.99 3.54 4.78
N LEU A 237 11.13 3.56 3.74
CA LEU A 237 11.36 2.82 2.50
C LEU A 237 12.14 3.62 1.46
N ASN A 238 11.92 4.94 1.39
CA ASN A 238 12.38 5.75 0.27
C ASN A 238 13.53 6.70 0.63
N GLN A 239 13.74 6.99 1.93
CA GLN A 239 14.81 7.89 2.34
C GLN A 239 16.14 7.14 2.56
N PRO A 240 17.28 7.68 2.05
CA PRO A 240 18.59 7.08 2.26
C PRO A 240 19.04 7.18 3.73
N HIS A 241 18.64 8.25 4.42
CA HIS A 241 18.86 8.48 5.85
C HIS A 241 17.51 8.69 6.52
N ILE A 242 17.17 7.80 7.45
CA ILE A 242 15.89 7.83 8.16
C ILE A 242 15.94 8.89 9.25
N ASP A 243 15.03 9.86 9.21
CA ASP A 243 14.80 10.76 10.33
C ASP A 243 13.88 10.09 11.37
N ALA A 244 14.50 9.58 12.43
CA ALA A 244 13.78 8.92 13.52
C ALA A 244 12.71 9.83 14.15
N ARG A 245 12.83 11.17 14.06
CA ARG A 245 11.83 12.11 14.57
C ARG A 245 10.56 12.07 13.74
N ILE A 246 10.67 11.92 12.42
CA ILE A 246 9.51 11.81 11.51
C ILE A 246 8.77 10.51 11.80
N VAL A 247 9.48 9.40 11.94
CA VAL A 247 8.89 8.10 12.28
C VAL A 247 8.22 8.15 13.66
N ALA A 248 8.93 8.66 14.68
CA ALA A 248 8.40 8.76 16.04
C ALA A 248 7.17 9.68 16.14
N SER A 249 7.19 10.84 15.48
CA SER A 249 6.03 11.75 15.46
C SER A 249 4.83 11.12 14.75
N SER A 250 5.05 10.43 13.64
CA SER A 250 3.99 9.72 12.93
C SER A 250 3.38 8.59 13.78
N CYS A 251 4.22 7.78 14.41
CA CYS A 251 3.79 6.75 15.35
C CYS A 251 3.03 7.35 16.56
N GLY A 252 3.51 8.48 17.08
CA GLY A 252 2.83 9.20 18.16
C GLY A 252 1.43 9.66 17.80
N VAL A 253 1.24 10.23 16.61
CA VAL A 253 -0.08 10.62 16.10
C VAL A 253 -0.98 9.41 15.88
N LEU A 254 -0.46 8.31 15.31
CA LEU A 254 -1.22 7.08 15.11
C LEU A 254 -1.70 6.47 16.44
N LEU A 255 -0.84 6.43 17.45
CA LEU A 255 -1.20 5.97 18.79
C LEU A 255 -2.19 6.92 19.47
N GLY A 256 -2.00 8.23 19.32
CA GLY A 256 -2.96 9.23 19.79
C GLY A 256 -4.34 9.03 19.17
N PHE A 257 -4.40 8.84 17.85
CA PHE A 257 -5.63 8.53 17.13
C PHE A 257 -6.26 7.22 17.61
N SER A 258 -5.44 6.17 17.79
CA SER A 258 -5.87 4.88 18.33
C SER A 258 -6.51 5.02 19.68
N THR A 259 -5.84 5.73 20.62
CA THR A 259 -6.33 5.91 21.98
C THR A 259 -7.61 6.72 22.04
N VAL A 260 -7.73 7.78 21.23
CA VAL A 260 -8.96 8.59 21.13
C VAL A 260 -10.12 7.76 20.60
N CYS A 261 -9.92 7.03 19.50
CA CYS A 261 -10.95 6.18 18.93
C CYS A 261 -11.35 5.03 19.87
N PHE A 262 -10.37 4.41 20.54
CA PHE A 262 -10.63 3.35 21.52
C PHE A 262 -11.41 3.89 22.72
N ALA A 263 -11.01 5.02 23.27
CA ALA A 263 -11.70 5.65 24.40
C ALA A 263 -13.13 6.07 24.04
N ALA A 264 -13.33 6.65 22.85
CA ALA A 264 -14.65 7.00 22.34
C ALA A 264 -15.53 5.76 22.14
N GLY A 265 -14.97 4.69 21.57
CA GLY A 265 -15.65 3.40 21.41
C GLY A 265 -16.01 2.78 22.77
N TRP A 266 -15.10 2.77 23.72
CA TRP A 266 -15.34 2.28 25.08
C TRP A 266 -16.43 3.09 25.80
N TRP A 267 -16.36 4.42 25.77
CA TRP A 267 -17.36 5.30 26.36
C TRP A 267 -18.76 5.06 25.77
N ARG A 268 -18.84 5.00 24.44
CA ARG A 268 -20.10 4.74 23.72
C ARG A 268 -20.66 3.36 24.03
N PHE A 269 -19.81 2.34 24.10
CA PHE A 269 -20.20 0.98 24.45
C PHE A 269 -20.79 0.91 25.85
N ARG A 270 -20.20 1.64 26.82
CA ARG A 270 -20.70 1.71 28.20
C ARG A 270 -22.07 2.37 28.33
N ILE A 271 -22.39 3.31 27.45
CA ILE A 271 -23.68 4.03 27.48
C ILE A 271 -24.78 3.23 26.76
N ALA A 272 -24.41 2.44 25.74
CA ALA A 272 -25.36 1.70 24.91
C ALA A 272 -25.66 0.28 25.44
N GLY A 273 -24.89 -0.24 26.37
CA GLY A 273 -25.12 -1.50 27.09
C GLY A 273 -25.70 -1.27 28.46
#